data_46a0c5b14ae760831c74e0a11e0cc32c
#
_entry.id   46a0c5b14ae760831c74e0a11e0cc32c
#
_cell.length_a   1.000
_cell.length_b   1.000
_cell.length_c   1.000
_cell.angle_alpha   90.00
_cell.angle_beta   90.00
_cell.angle_gamma   90.00
#
_symmetry.space_group_name_H-M   'P 1'
#
loop_
_entity.id
_entity.type
_entity.pdbx_description
1 polymer ?
#
loop_
_entity_poly.entity_id
_entity_poly.type
_entity_poly.pdbx_seq_one_letter_code
_entity_poly.pdbx_strand_id
1 'polypeptide(L)' 'MTMRGRVVITFFVHRNGALTDVMVIRPSEIESFNTAAVNALMASSPTTPLPPEYPDDKAFFTVTFYYNESPPGR' A
#
# COMPACT_ATOMS: atom_id res chain seq x y z
N MET A 1 -19.91 15.92 9.74
CA MET A 1 -19.96 14.44 9.45
C MET A 1 -18.57 13.96 9.07
N THR A 2 -18.16 12.85 9.66
CA THR A 2 -16.87 12.28 9.38
C THR A 2 -16.97 11.29 8.23
N MET A 3 -16.18 11.53 7.18
CA MET A 3 -16.10 10.60 6.06
C MET A 3 -15.20 9.44 6.43
N ARG A 4 -15.62 8.24 6.08
CA ARG A 4 -14.89 7.02 6.38
C ARG A 4 -14.56 6.27 5.10
N GLY A 5 -13.47 5.54 5.14
CA GLY A 5 -13.11 4.71 4.02
C GLY A 5 -11.85 3.93 4.29
N ARG A 6 -11.61 2.97 3.44
CA ARG A 6 -10.34 2.26 3.43
C ARG A 6 -9.97 1.95 2.00
N VAL A 7 -8.68 1.87 1.76
CA VAL A 7 -8.13 1.59 0.44
C VAL A 7 -7.16 0.44 0.59
N VAL A 8 -7.32 -0.60 -0.20
CA VAL A 8 -6.42 -1.76 -0.19
C VAL A 8 -5.60 -1.73 -1.47
N ILE A 9 -4.29 -1.74 -1.32
CA ILE A 9 -3.36 -1.66 -2.44
C ILE A 9 -2.41 -2.86 -2.39
N THR A 10 -2.17 -3.46 -3.55
CA THR A 10 -1.16 -4.51 -3.70
C THR A 10 0.00 -3.99 -4.53
N PHE A 11 1.19 -4.52 -4.29
CA PHE A 11 2.38 -4.10 -5.01
C PHE A 11 3.49 -5.11 -4.80
N PHE A 12 4.53 -5.00 -5.62
CA PHE A 12 5.76 -5.76 -5.42
C PHE A 12 6.86 -4.85 -4.92
N VAL A 13 7.65 -5.35 -3.98
CA VAL A 13 8.89 -4.71 -3.54
C VAL A 13 10.03 -5.52 -4.12
N HIS A 14 10.87 -4.88 -4.90
CA HIS A 14 12.01 -5.53 -5.52
C HIS A 14 13.20 -5.55 -4.58
N ARG A 15 14.20 -6.35 -4.93
CA ARG A 15 15.39 -6.53 -4.10
C ARG A 15 16.08 -5.21 -3.75
N ASN A 16 16.03 -4.26 -4.67
CA ASN A 16 16.64 -2.92 -4.44
C ASN A 16 15.71 -1.94 -3.73
N GLY A 17 14.51 -2.38 -3.34
CA GLY A 17 13.55 -1.51 -2.66
C GLY A 17 12.56 -0.81 -3.58
N ALA A 18 12.64 -1.02 -4.88
CA ALA A 18 11.73 -0.40 -5.82
C ALA A 18 10.33 -1.02 -5.72
N LEU A 19 9.30 -0.19 -5.86
CA LEU A 19 7.90 -0.63 -5.88
C LEU A 19 7.42 -0.72 -7.33
N THR A 20 6.77 -1.82 -7.67
CA THR A 20 6.18 -1.99 -9.01
C THR A 20 4.82 -2.65 -8.90
N ASP A 21 4.07 -2.63 -10.02
CA ASP A 21 2.76 -3.27 -10.12
C ASP A 21 1.80 -2.81 -9.02
N VAL A 22 1.84 -1.52 -8.72
CA VAL A 22 0.97 -0.91 -7.72
C VAL A 22 -0.47 -0.94 -8.25
N MET A 23 -1.37 -1.57 -7.49
CA MET A 23 -2.75 -1.73 -7.91
C MET A 23 -3.68 -1.53 -6.73
N VAL A 24 -4.70 -0.68 -6.91
CA VAL A 24 -5.76 -0.50 -5.92
C VAL A 24 -6.79 -1.59 -6.18
N ILE A 25 -6.84 -2.60 -5.29
CA ILE A 25 -7.76 -3.72 -5.46
C ILE A 25 -9.09 -3.50 -4.75
N ARG A 26 -9.11 -2.58 -3.80
CA ARG A 26 -10.35 -2.22 -3.09
C ARG A 26 -10.34 -0.71 -2.84
N PRO A 27 -10.87 0.08 -3.78
CA PRO A 27 -10.93 1.53 -3.58
C PRO A 27 -12.02 1.91 -2.60
N SER A 28 -11.87 3.06 -1.97
CA SER A 28 -12.93 3.66 -1.18
C SER A 28 -13.90 4.39 -2.11
N GLU A 29 -15.05 4.77 -1.57
CA GLU A 29 -16.02 5.59 -2.33
C GLU A 29 -15.54 7.04 -2.45
N ILE A 30 -14.56 7.42 -1.65
CA ILE A 30 -14.01 8.78 -1.65
C ILE A 30 -12.76 8.79 -2.52
N GLU A 31 -12.85 9.39 -3.69
CA GLU A 31 -11.75 9.39 -4.65
C GLU A 31 -10.47 10.01 -4.09
N SER A 32 -10.61 11.07 -3.29
CA SER A 32 -9.43 11.70 -2.69
C SER A 32 -8.70 10.78 -1.74
N PHE A 33 -9.39 9.84 -1.10
CA PHE A 33 -8.73 8.84 -0.25
C PHE A 33 -7.92 7.88 -1.09
N ASN A 34 -8.45 7.47 -2.24
CA ASN A 34 -7.74 6.57 -3.15
C ASN A 34 -6.45 7.23 -3.64
N THR A 35 -6.55 8.47 -4.07
CA THR A 35 -5.38 9.24 -4.53
C THR A 35 -4.37 9.43 -3.41
N ALA A 36 -4.84 9.79 -2.22
CA ALA A 36 -3.94 10.00 -1.08
C ALA A 36 -3.20 8.71 -0.71
N ALA A 37 -3.88 7.57 -0.76
CA ALA A 37 -3.27 6.28 -0.43
C ALA A 37 -2.17 5.92 -1.41
N VAL A 38 -2.43 6.07 -2.70
CA VAL A 38 -1.44 5.80 -3.74
C VAL A 38 -0.25 6.75 -3.58
N ASN A 39 -0.51 8.04 -3.37
CA ASN A 39 0.56 9.02 -3.19
C ASN A 39 1.40 8.72 -1.97
N ALA A 40 0.78 8.32 -0.86
CA ALA A 40 1.51 7.96 0.36
C ALA A 40 2.42 6.76 0.13
N LEU A 41 1.92 5.76 -0.60
CA LEU A 41 2.70 4.58 -0.93
C LEU A 41 3.89 4.95 -1.82
N MET A 42 3.65 5.72 -2.86
CA MET A 42 4.70 6.11 -3.80
C MET A 42 5.74 7.01 -3.14
N ALA A 43 5.32 7.83 -2.18
CA ALA A 43 6.26 8.67 -1.42
C ALA A 43 7.21 7.85 -0.56
N SER A 44 6.86 6.60 -0.25
CA SER A 44 7.71 5.69 0.51
C SER A 44 8.70 4.94 -0.38
N SER A 45 8.61 5.10 -1.69
CA SER A 45 9.52 4.41 -2.63
C SER A 45 10.80 5.23 -2.80
N PRO A 46 11.99 4.61 -2.85
CA PRO A 46 12.18 3.18 -2.59
C PRO A 46 12.05 2.84 -1.12
N THR A 47 11.63 1.61 -0.84
CA THR A 47 11.52 1.13 0.53
C THR A 47 12.83 0.49 0.97
N THR A 48 12.85 -0.07 2.18
CA THR A 48 13.98 -0.87 2.64
C THR A 48 14.18 -2.05 1.68
N PRO A 49 15.38 -2.26 1.16
CA PRO A 49 15.64 -3.41 0.27
C PRO A 49 15.36 -4.74 0.96
N LEU A 50 15.06 -5.74 0.15
CA LEU A 50 14.86 -7.10 0.67
C LEU A 50 16.18 -7.63 1.24
N PRO A 51 16.13 -8.48 2.30
CA PRO A 51 17.34 -9.08 2.84
C PRO A 51 18.08 -9.90 1.77
N PRO A 52 19.41 -9.98 1.83
CA PRO A 52 20.17 -10.76 0.85
C PRO A 52 19.76 -12.22 0.79
N GLU A 53 19.32 -12.78 1.91
CA GLU A 53 18.90 -14.18 1.99
C GLU A 53 17.47 -14.43 1.50
N TYR A 54 16.74 -13.38 1.12
CA TYR A 54 15.39 -13.54 0.58
C TYR A 54 15.48 -14.32 -0.75
N PRO A 55 14.74 -15.43 -0.92
CA PRO A 55 14.94 -16.33 -2.06
C PRO A 55 14.51 -15.75 -3.42
N ASP A 56 13.59 -14.82 -3.44
CA ASP A 56 13.06 -14.27 -4.68
C ASP A 56 13.58 -12.85 -4.94
N ASP A 57 13.47 -12.41 -6.19
CA ASP A 57 13.90 -11.07 -6.58
C ASP A 57 12.91 -10.00 -6.12
N LYS A 58 11.68 -10.39 -5.81
CA LYS A 58 10.63 -9.47 -5.36
C LYS A 58 9.69 -10.17 -4.40
N ALA A 59 9.00 -9.37 -3.60
CA ALA A 59 8.02 -9.85 -2.63
C ALA A 59 6.70 -9.12 -2.87
N PHE A 60 5.59 -9.86 -2.73
CA PHE A 60 4.25 -9.31 -2.91
C PHE A 60 3.70 -8.86 -1.56
N PHE A 61 3.18 -7.64 -1.53
CA PHE A 61 2.61 -7.06 -0.33
C PHE A 61 1.22 -6.53 -0.57
N THR A 62 0.42 -6.54 0.48
CA THR A 62 -0.90 -5.91 0.52
C THR A 62 -0.90 -4.94 1.68
N VAL A 63 -1.33 -3.71 1.44
CA VAL A 63 -1.44 -2.71 2.49
C VAL A 63 -2.85 -2.13 2.49
N THR A 64 -3.37 -1.86 3.68
CA THR A 64 -4.68 -1.25 3.84
C THR A 64 -4.51 0.09 4.55
N PHE A 65 -5.05 1.14 3.93
CA PHE A 65 -5.08 2.48 4.52
C PHE A 65 -6.47 2.71 5.09
N TYR A 66 -6.52 3.13 6.34
CA TYR A 66 -7.78 3.41 7.02
C TYR A 66 -7.93 4.92 7.20
N TYR A 67 -9.07 5.45 6.76
CA TYR A 67 -9.39 6.86 6.86
C TYR A 67 -10.61 7.03 7.75
N ASN A 68 -10.39 7.56 8.98
CA ASN A 68 -11.46 7.77 9.97
C ASN A 68 -12.20 6.47 10.29
N GLU A 69 -11.48 5.35 10.27
CA GLU A 69 -12.04 4.03 10.49
C GLU A 69 -11.04 3.20 11.30
N SER A 70 -11.55 2.42 12.25
CA SER A 70 -10.68 1.56 13.05
C SER A 70 -10.36 0.27 12.30
N PRO A 71 -9.12 -0.23 12.39
CA PRO A 71 -8.79 -1.52 11.80
C PRO A 71 -9.62 -2.64 12.45
N PRO A 72 -9.92 -3.71 11.69
CA PRO A 72 -10.59 -4.90 12.26
C PRO A 72 -9.78 -5.50 13.40
N GLY A 73 -10.46 -6.03 14.40
CA GLY A 73 -9.81 -6.70 15.54
C GLY A 73 -9.36 -5.78 16.65
N ARG A 74 -9.74 -4.51 16.58
CA ARG A 74 -9.34 -3.52 17.57
C ARG A 74 -10.50 -3.24 18.51
#